data_13aaef4610dda0d1a299234f4bd2092e
#
_entry.id   13aaef4610dda0d1a299234f4bd2092e
#
_cell.length_a   1.000
_cell.length_b   1.000
_cell.length_c   1.000
_cell.angle_alpha   90.00
_cell.angle_beta   90.00
_cell.angle_gamma   90.00
#
_symmetry.space_group_name_H-M   'P 1'
#
loop_
_entity.id
_entity.type
_entity.pdbx_description
1 polymer ?
#
loop_
_entity_poly.entity_id
_entity_poly.type
_entity_poly.pdbx_seq_one_letter_code
_entity_poly.pdbx_strand_id
1 'polypeptide(L)'
;MPELPEVEVTRQGIAPHLVEQTVVDLVIRNASLRWPVPELAKQIIGQTIRQVRRRAKYLLIDTDAGTSIVHLGMSGSLRILPHDTPVEKHDHIDLVLANGRILRFNDPRRFGAWLWCQLPEEAHPLLEKLGPEPLTDAFNVNQLAAALAGKKKAIKLCLMDNHIVVGVGNIYANEALFAAGIHPEAEAGKIDIERLTLLVAEVKQILAHAIKQGGTTLKDFTNAEGKPGYFAQKLHVYGRGGETCTQCGNLLSEIRLGQRTTVFCGICQTR
;
A
#
# COMPACT_ATOMS: atom_id res chain seq x y z
N MET A 1 -7.01 -5.35 -0.79
CA MET A 1 -5.53 -5.39 -0.74
C MET A 1 -5.07 -4.08 -0.15
N PRO A 2 -4.28 -4.08 0.91
CA PRO A 2 -3.69 -2.86 1.45
C PRO A 2 -2.94 -2.08 0.35
N GLU A 3 -3.28 -0.81 0.19
CA GLU A 3 -2.59 0.14 -0.68
C GLU A 3 -1.71 1.06 0.19
N LEU A 4 -1.14 2.12 -0.37
CA LEU A 4 -0.24 3.00 0.38
C LEU A 4 -0.81 3.51 1.71
N PRO A 5 -2.06 4.00 1.80
CA PRO A 5 -2.60 4.49 3.07
C PRO A 5 -2.68 3.42 4.16
N GLU A 6 -3.12 2.21 3.84
CA GLU A 6 -3.22 1.12 4.81
C GLU A 6 -1.84 0.70 5.32
N VAL A 7 -0.84 0.66 4.44
CA VAL A 7 0.55 0.35 4.81
C VAL A 7 1.14 1.46 5.69
N GLU A 8 0.88 2.73 5.37
CA GLU A 8 1.33 3.87 6.17
C GLU A 8 0.68 3.89 7.56
N VAL A 9 -0.61 3.63 7.65
CA VAL A 9 -1.33 3.50 8.94
C VAL A 9 -0.75 2.36 9.77
N THR A 10 -0.46 1.22 9.14
CA THR A 10 0.21 0.09 9.82
C THR A 10 1.59 0.53 10.34
N ARG A 11 2.39 1.22 9.51
CA ARG A 11 3.69 1.75 9.92
C ARG A 11 3.58 2.65 11.15
N GLN A 12 2.64 3.59 11.11
CA GLN A 12 2.41 4.53 12.23
C GLN A 12 1.99 3.80 13.51
N GLY A 13 1.18 2.76 13.39
CA GLY A 13 0.71 1.97 14.52
C GLY A 13 1.80 1.10 15.16
N ILE A 14 2.70 0.52 14.36
CA ILE A 14 3.75 -0.37 14.88
C ILE A 14 5.03 0.37 15.29
N ALA A 15 5.39 1.46 14.63
CA ALA A 15 6.67 2.15 14.84
C ALA A 15 6.93 2.55 16.32
N PRO A 16 5.96 3.12 17.08
CA PRO A 16 6.20 3.49 18.49
C PRO A 16 6.53 2.30 19.40
N HIS A 17 6.18 1.09 18.99
CA HIS A 17 6.42 -0.12 19.76
C HIS A 17 7.69 -0.86 19.35
N LEU A 18 8.25 -0.56 18.18
CA LEU A 18 9.41 -1.23 17.62
C LEU A 18 10.69 -0.42 17.74
N VAL A 19 10.63 0.89 17.51
CA VAL A 19 11.83 1.74 17.50
C VAL A 19 12.51 1.71 18.86
N GLU A 20 13.85 1.61 18.86
CA GLU A 20 14.73 1.45 20.02
C GLU A 20 14.52 0.13 20.80
N GLN A 21 13.75 -0.83 20.27
CA GLN A 21 13.63 -2.16 20.86
C GLN A 21 14.67 -3.10 20.25
N THR A 22 15.24 -3.96 21.10
CA THR A 22 16.12 -5.05 20.68
C THR A 22 15.29 -6.28 20.31
N VAL A 23 15.58 -6.86 19.16
CA VAL A 23 14.98 -8.12 18.71
C VAL A 23 15.67 -9.27 19.41
N VAL A 24 14.92 -10.11 20.12
CA VAL A 24 15.48 -11.29 20.81
C VAL A 24 15.27 -12.58 20.04
N ASP A 25 14.25 -12.65 19.18
CA ASP A 25 14.01 -13.81 18.32
C ASP A 25 13.18 -13.44 17.09
N LEU A 26 13.25 -14.28 16.05
CA LEU A 26 12.38 -14.27 14.88
C LEU A 26 11.80 -15.67 14.67
N VAL A 27 10.60 -15.88 15.19
CA VAL A 27 9.90 -17.17 15.11
C VAL A 27 9.19 -17.29 13.77
N ILE A 28 9.67 -18.17 12.90
CA ILE A 28 9.09 -18.42 11.58
C ILE A 28 8.34 -19.77 11.63
N ARG A 29 7.01 -19.75 11.71
CA ARG A 29 6.15 -20.95 11.71
C ARG A 29 5.86 -21.45 10.30
N ASN A 30 5.76 -20.51 9.35
CA ASN A 30 5.55 -20.83 7.94
C ASN A 30 6.39 -19.91 7.05
N ALA A 31 7.45 -20.47 6.50
CA ALA A 31 8.33 -19.76 5.58
C ALA A 31 7.76 -19.65 4.14
N SER A 32 6.71 -20.41 3.81
CA SER A 32 6.11 -20.43 2.46
C SER A 32 5.09 -19.30 2.27
N LEU A 33 5.58 -18.08 2.13
CA LEU A 33 4.82 -16.90 1.74
C LEU A 33 4.90 -16.69 0.22
N ARG A 34 4.56 -15.49 -0.27
CA ARG A 34 4.70 -15.13 -1.69
C ARG A 34 6.10 -15.41 -2.24
N TRP A 35 7.10 -15.06 -1.47
CA TRP A 35 8.48 -15.51 -1.60
C TRP A 35 8.87 -16.21 -0.32
N PRO A 36 9.68 -17.27 -0.38
CA PRO A 36 10.16 -17.93 0.82
C PRO A 36 10.87 -16.94 1.75
N VAL A 37 10.58 -17.02 3.05
CA VAL A 37 11.30 -16.25 4.06
C VAL A 37 12.75 -16.73 4.08
N PRO A 38 13.74 -15.86 3.79
CA PRO A 38 15.12 -16.30 3.73
C PRO A 38 15.69 -16.56 5.14
N GLU A 39 16.60 -17.51 5.28
CA GLU A 39 17.34 -17.72 6.53
C GLU A 39 18.08 -16.46 7.00
N LEU A 40 18.52 -15.62 6.06
CA LEU A 40 19.14 -14.31 6.34
C LEU A 40 18.22 -13.38 7.13
N ALA A 41 16.90 -13.57 7.12
CA ALA A 41 15.98 -12.77 7.93
C ALA A 41 16.30 -12.85 9.43
N LYS A 42 16.91 -13.96 9.89
CA LYS A 42 17.35 -14.12 11.27
C LYS A 42 18.51 -13.22 11.69
N GLN A 43 19.17 -12.55 10.74
CA GLN A 43 20.20 -11.54 11.06
C GLN A 43 19.67 -10.36 11.85
N ILE A 44 18.36 -10.16 11.89
CA ILE A 44 17.71 -9.16 12.74
C ILE A 44 17.82 -9.52 14.25
N ILE A 45 18.05 -10.77 14.62
CA ILE A 45 18.14 -11.20 16.01
C ILE A 45 19.38 -10.55 16.66
N GLY A 46 19.20 -10.01 17.85
CA GLY A 46 20.22 -9.27 18.58
C GLY A 46 20.37 -7.81 18.16
N GLN A 47 19.69 -7.37 17.07
CA GLN A 47 19.76 -6.01 16.58
C GLN A 47 18.76 -5.10 17.29
N THR A 48 19.11 -3.83 17.41
CA THR A 48 18.19 -2.76 17.82
C THR A 48 17.51 -2.17 16.59
N ILE A 49 16.20 -2.07 16.60
CA ILE A 49 15.43 -1.44 15.53
C ILE A 49 15.66 0.08 15.61
N ARG A 50 16.21 0.65 14.56
CA ARG A 50 16.52 2.09 14.48
C ARG A 50 15.37 2.90 13.95
N GLN A 51 14.67 2.35 12.95
CA GLN A 51 13.58 3.05 12.28
C GLN A 51 12.58 2.06 11.68
N VAL A 52 11.33 2.49 11.53
CA VAL A 52 10.30 1.82 10.73
C VAL A 52 9.83 2.79 9.66
N ARG A 53 10.15 2.48 8.41
CA ARG A 53 9.82 3.29 7.23
C ARG A 53 8.81 2.59 6.32
N ARG A 54 8.30 3.33 5.36
CA ARG A 54 7.51 2.80 4.25
C ARG A 54 8.14 3.23 2.92
N ARG A 55 8.20 2.31 1.98
CA ARG A 55 8.47 2.58 0.58
C ARG A 55 7.39 1.91 -0.28
N ALA A 56 6.65 2.66 -1.08
CA ALA A 56 5.49 2.15 -1.81
C ALA A 56 4.49 1.42 -0.88
N LYS A 57 4.30 0.13 -1.06
CA LYS A 57 3.47 -0.76 -0.23
C LYS A 57 4.31 -1.72 0.64
N TYR A 58 5.59 -1.41 0.83
CA TYR A 58 6.51 -2.16 1.67
C TYR A 58 6.76 -1.42 2.98
N LEU A 59 6.79 -2.16 4.08
CA LEU A 59 7.29 -1.72 5.38
C LEU A 59 8.77 -2.12 5.49
N LEU A 60 9.58 -1.21 5.97
CA LEU A 60 11.02 -1.36 6.13
C LEU A 60 11.34 -1.22 7.61
N ILE A 61 11.86 -2.31 8.23
CA ILE A 61 12.29 -2.31 9.63
C ILE A 61 13.82 -2.31 9.61
N ASP A 62 14.39 -1.16 9.93
CA ASP A 62 15.82 -0.90 9.77
C ASP A 62 16.58 -1.20 11.06
N THR A 63 17.72 -1.83 10.90
CA THR A 63 18.72 -2.08 11.93
C THR A 63 20.12 -1.73 11.40
N ASP A 64 21.13 -1.78 12.27
CA ASP A 64 22.53 -1.54 11.82
C ASP A 64 23.06 -2.67 10.92
N ALA A 65 22.49 -3.87 10.99
CA ALA A 65 22.90 -5.04 10.19
C ALA A 65 22.18 -5.15 8.84
N GLY A 66 21.05 -4.45 8.66
CA GLY A 66 20.24 -4.50 7.47
C GLY A 66 18.77 -4.18 7.74
N THR A 67 17.93 -4.45 6.75
CA THR A 67 16.52 -4.08 6.74
C THR A 67 15.62 -5.29 6.49
N SER A 68 14.62 -5.52 7.36
CA SER A 68 13.50 -6.41 7.01
C SER A 68 12.52 -5.69 6.09
N ILE A 69 12.23 -6.31 4.95
CA ILE A 69 11.26 -5.81 3.96
C ILE A 69 9.98 -6.63 4.12
N VAL A 70 8.90 -5.99 4.58
CA VAL A 70 7.62 -6.65 4.81
C VAL A 70 6.56 -6.13 3.84
N HIS A 71 5.82 -7.04 3.21
CA HIS A 71 4.70 -6.72 2.34
C HIS A 71 3.43 -7.43 2.85
N LEU A 72 2.34 -6.67 3.02
CA LEU A 72 1.09 -7.23 3.59
C LEU A 72 0.31 -8.12 2.60
N GLY A 73 0.66 -8.10 1.31
CA GLY A 73 -0.06 -8.88 0.31
C GLY A 73 -1.50 -8.40 0.11
N MET A 74 -2.45 -9.30 0.24
CA MET A 74 -3.88 -9.00 0.10
C MET A 74 -4.64 -9.04 1.42
N SER A 75 -4.20 -9.85 2.38
CA SER A 75 -4.87 -10.13 3.64
C SER A 75 -3.92 -10.10 4.85
N GLY A 76 -2.65 -9.75 4.61
CA GLY A 76 -1.66 -9.67 5.69
C GLY A 76 -1.92 -8.53 6.64
N SER A 77 -1.68 -8.75 7.91
CA SER A 77 -1.73 -7.77 8.98
C SER A 77 -0.55 -7.93 9.93
N LEU A 78 -0.18 -6.83 10.57
CA LEU A 78 0.83 -6.78 11.62
C LEU A 78 0.19 -6.31 12.91
N ARG A 79 0.38 -7.05 14.00
CA ARG A 79 -0.20 -6.75 15.31
C ARG A 79 0.88 -6.71 16.38
N ILE A 80 0.80 -5.74 17.29
CA ILE A 80 1.62 -5.67 18.49
C ILE A 80 0.86 -6.39 19.61
N LEU A 81 1.44 -7.46 20.14
CA LEU A 81 0.81 -8.33 21.10
C LEU A 81 1.77 -8.65 22.27
N PRO A 82 1.25 -9.03 23.46
CA PRO A 82 2.07 -9.69 24.48
C PRO A 82 2.70 -10.98 23.94
N HIS A 83 3.91 -11.30 24.41
CA HIS A 83 4.66 -12.48 23.93
C HIS A 83 3.93 -13.82 24.16
N ASP A 84 3.13 -13.93 25.22
CA ASP A 84 2.37 -15.10 25.61
C ASP A 84 1.01 -15.24 24.90
N THR A 85 0.70 -14.33 23.97
CA THR A 85 -0.55 -14.40 23.20
C THR A 85 -0.63 -15.68 22.38
N PRO A 86 -1.69 -16.49 22.52
CA PRO A 86 -1.86 -17.74 21.79
C PRO A 86 -1.72 -17.53 20.27
N VAL A 87 -1.13 -18.53 19.61
CA VAL A 87 -0.93 -18.51 18.15
C VAL A 87 -2.21 -18.98 17.46
N GLU A 88 -2.65 -18.25 16.45
CA GLU A 88 -3.79 -18.58 15.62
C GLU A 88 -3.37 -19.19 14.27
N LYS A 89 -4.33 -19.74 13.53
CA LYS A 89 -4.12 -20.55 12.31
C LYS A 89 -3.25 -19.89 11.23
N HIS A 90 -3.25 -18.57 11.10
CA HIS A 90 -2.56 -17.86 10.03
C HIS A 90 -1.43 -16.96 10.54
N ASP A 91 -1.01 -17.15 11.78
CA ASP A 91 0.11 -16.44 12.39
C ASP A 91 1.42 -17.10 11.93
N HIS A 92 2.06 -16.50 10.96
CA HIS A 92 3.20 -17.10 10.26
C HIS A 92 4.54 -16.70 10.86
N ILE A 93 4.68 -15.46 11.32
CA ILE A 93 5.95 -14.94 11.84
C ILE A 93 5.68 -14.08 13.08
N ASP A 94 6.53 -14.26 14.12
CA ASP A 94 6.62 -13.34 15.25
C ASP A 94 8.04 -12.77 15.34
N LEU A 95 8.16 -11.44 15.33
CA LEU A 95 9.36 -10.72 15.73
C LEU A 95 9.26 -10.46 17.22
N VAL A 96 10.11 -11.10 17.99
CA VAL A 96 10.09 -11.05 19.47
C VAL A 96 10.99 -9.93 19.96
N LEU A 97 10.47 -9.08 20.83
CA LEU A 97 11.17 -7.92 21.38
C LEU A 97 11.58 -8.13 22.83
N ALA A 98 12.68 -7.52 23.25
CA ALA A 98 13.21 -7.62 24.61
C ALA A 98 12.25 -7.09 25.69
N ASN A 99 11.30 -6.23 25.33
CA ASN A 99 10.30 -5.67 26.26
C ASN A 99 9.09 -6.61 26.51
N GLY A 100 9.14 -7.87 26.07
CA GLY A 100 8.08 -8.84 26.26
C GLY A 100 6.90 -8.72 25.30
N ARG A 101 7.03 -7.93 24.22
CA ARG A 101 6.06 -7.83 23.13
C ARG A 101 6.53 -8.56 21.89
N ILE A 102 5.58 -8.85 21.01
CA ILE A 102 5.85 -9.40 19.67
C ILE A 102 5.18 -8.53 18.60
N LEU A 103 5.82 -8.45 17.45
CA LEU A 103 5.17 -8.04 16.21
C LEU A 103 4.78 -9.30 15.46
N ARG A 104 3.49 -9.59 15.39
CA ARG A 104 2.93 -10.79 14.75
C ARG A 104 2.45 -10.51 13.35
N PHE A 105 2.94 -11.29 12.39
CA PHE A 105 2.48 -11.28 11.02
C PHE A 105 1.47 -12.40 10.78
N ASN A 106 0.22 -12.01 10.52
CA ASN A 106 -0.89 -12.89 10.16
C ASN A 106 -1.22 -12.69 8.68
N ASP A 107 -1.33 -13.76 7.88
CA ASP A 107 -1.71 -13.67 6.46
C ASP A 107 -2.43 -14.94 5.97
N PRO A 108 -3.78 -14.97 6.00
CA PRO A 108 -4.58 -16.11 5.56
C PRO A 108 -4.30 -16.59 4.15
N ARG A 109 -3.98 -15.66 3.23
CA ARG A 109 -3.76 -15.97 1.81
C ARG A 109 -2.30 -16.21 1.44
N ARG A 110 -1.36 -15.90 2.31
CA ARG A 110 0.09 -16.03 2.10
C ARG A 110 0.62 -15.31 0.85
N PHE A 111 0.01 -14.18 0.50
CA PHE A 111 0.45 -13.29 -0.58
C PHE A 111 1.34 -12.15 -0.09
N GLY A 112 1.57 -12.09 1.20
CA GLY A 112 2.54 -11.20 1.81
C GLY A 112 3.96 -11.73 1.71
N ALA A 113 4.90 -10.98 2.26
CA ALA A 113 6.31 -11.35 2.28
C ALA A 113 7.00 -10.81 3.52
N TRP A 114 8.06 -11.51 3.93
CA TRP A 114 9.02 -11.07 4.94
C TRP A 114 10.40 -11.42 4.43
N LEU A 115 11.15 -10.42 3.99
CA LEU A 115 12.44 -10.57 3.34
C LEU A 115 13.51 -9.82 4.15
N TRP A 116 14.77 -10.04 3.80
CA TRP A 116 15.92 -9.36 4.38
C TRP A 116 16.79 -8.77 3.30
N CYS A 117 17.26 -7.56 3.52
CA CYS A 117 18.19 -6.86 2.66
C CYS A 117 19.33 -6.29 3.47
N GLN A 118 20.57 -6.52 3.05
CA GLN A 118 21.72 -5.78 3.56
C GLN A 118 21.76 -4.39 2.93
N LEU A 119 22.26 -3.41 3.67
CA LEU A 119 22.39 -2.04 3.17
C LEU A 119 23.37 -1.97 1.98
N PRO A 120 23.08 -1.13 0.98
CA PRO A 120 21.90 -0.26 0.84
C PRO A 120 20.68 -1.01 0.27
N GLU A 121 19.54 -0.85 0.92
CA GLU A 121 18.29 -1.52 0.53
C GLU A 121 17.73 -1.05 -0.82
N GLU A 122 18.11 0.14 -1.30
CA GLU A 122 17.70 0.66 -2.61
C GLU A 122 18.13 -0.25 -3.77
N ALA A 123 19.19 -1.04 -3.57
CA ALA A 123 19.64 -2.03 -4.56
C ALA A 123 18.79 -3.31 -4.56
N HIS A 124 17.84 -3.47 -3.61
CA HIS A 124 16.99 -4.65 -3.60
C HIS A 124 16.06 -4.67 -4.82
N PRO A 125 15.95 -5.79 -5.58
CA PRO A 125 15.19 -5.86 -6.84
C PRO A 125 13.73 -5.41 -6.75
N LEU A 126 13.10 -5.50 -5.58
CA LEU A 126 11.73 -5.05 -5.35
C LEU A 126 11.62 -3.53 -5.13
N LEU A 127 12.72 -2.84 -4.85
CA LEU A 127 12.74 -1.41 -4.49
C LEU A 127 13.45 -0.54 -5.54
N GLU A 128 14.45 -1.07 -6.24
CA GLU A 128 15.34 -0.31 -7.14
C GLU A 128 14.62 0.42 -8.29
N LYS A 129 13.54 -0.18 -8.82
CA LYS A 129 12.81 0.35 -9.99
C LYS A 129 11.51 1.04 -9.62
N LEU A 130 11.30 1.34 -8.35
CA LEU A 130 10.09 2.01 -7.91
C LEU A 130 10.10 3.50 -8.29
N GLY A 131 9.01 3.97 -8.88
CA GLY A 131 8.75 5.36 -9.17
C GLY A 131 8.65 6.24 -7.92
N PRO A 132 8.30 7.53 -8.08
CA PRO A 132 8.22 8.47 -6.98
C PRO A 132 7.13 8.15 -5.98
N GLU A 133 7.35 8.55 -4.73
CA GLU A 133 6.33 8.55 -3.68
C GLU A 133 5.29 9.65 -3.97
N PRO A 134 3.99 9.32 -3.99
CA PRO A 134 2.97 10.26 -4.43
C PRO A 134 2.79 11.47 -3.51
N LEU A 135 3.16 11.36 -2.23
CA LEU A 135 3.02 12.45 -1.26
C LEU A 135 4.27 13.34 -1.13
N THR A 136 5.25 13.16 -2.02
CA THR A 136 6.46 14.00 -2.07
C THR A 136 6.44 14.92 -3.31
N ASP A 137 7.36 15.87 -3.36
CA ASP A 137 7.52 16.76 -4.52
C ASP A 137 8.07 16.03 -5.75
N ALA A 138 8.64 14.84 -5.58
CA ALA A 138 9.10 13.99 -6.68
C ALA A 138 7.94 13.52 -7.59
N PHE A 139 6.72 13.40 -7.06
CA PHE A 139 5.51 13.18 -7.85
C PHE A 139 4.85 14.53 -8.14
N ASN A 140 5.00 15.00 -9.36
CA ASN A 140 4.44 16.27 -9.84
C ASN A 140 3.98 16.13 -11.30
N VAL A 141 3.33 17.17 -11.82
CA VAL A 141 2.76 17.15 -13.16
C VAL A 141 3.81 16.94 -14.25
N ASN A 142 5.00 17.52 -14.12
CA ASN A 142 6.06 17.37 -15.11
C ASN A 142 6.59 15.94 -15.14
N GLN A 143 6.80 15.34 -13.98
CA GLN A 143 7.21 13.94 -13.84
C GLN A 143 6.14 13.00 -14.43
N LEU A 144 4.86 13.23 -14.10
CA LEU A 144 3.77 12.39 -14.61
C LEU A 144 3.62 12.55 -16.13
N ALA A 145 3.62 13.76 -16.66
CA ALA A 145 3.53 14.02 -18.10
C ALA A 145 4.68 13.36 -18.87
N ALA A 146 5.91 13.47 -18.38
CA ALA A 146 7.07 12.80 -18.97
C ALA A 146 6.92 11.28 -18.95
N ALA A 147 6.47 10.70 -17.83
CA ALA A 147 6.25 9.27 -17.70
C ALA A 147 5.12 8.73 -18.59
N LEU A 148 4.14 9.56 -18.94
CA LEU A 148 2.99 9.20 -19.77
C LEU A 148 3.21 9.48 -21.26
N ALA A 149 4.22 10.26 -21.64
CA ALA A 149 4.46 10.70 -23.01
C ALA A 149 4.44 9.50 -23.99
N GLY A 150 3.60 9.60 -25.02
CA GLY A 150 3.44 8.59 -26.07
C GLY A 150 2.78 7.26 -25.63
N LYS A 151 2.35 7.13 -24.38
CA LYS A 151 1.69 5.89 -23.90
C LYS A 151 0.24 5.81 -24.39
N LYS A 152 -0.06 4.76 -25.16
CA LYS A 152 -1.43 4.41 -25.59
C LYS A 152 -2.23 3.65 -24.53
N LYS A 153 -1.58 3.22 -23.46
CA LYS A 153 -2.19 2.49 -22.35
C LYS A 153 -3.20 3.36 -21.61
N ALA A 154 -4.26 2.76 -21.11
CA ALA A 154 -5.28 3.43 -20.30
C ALA A 154 -4.65 4.10 -19.07
N ILE A 155 -5.06 5.32 -18.75
CA ILE A 155 -4.49 6.11 -17.64
C ILE A 155 -4.60 5.40 -16.30
N LYS A 156 -5.70 4.70 -16.04
CA LYS A 156 -5.84 3.92 -14.80
C LYS A 156 -4.73 2.89 -14.63
N LEU A 157 -4.37 2.18 -15.70
CA LEU A 157 -3.32 1.18 -15.65
C LEU A 157 -1.91 1.80 -15.50
N CYS A 158 -1.74 3.03 -15.96
CA CYS A 158 -0.51 3.80 -15.75
C CYS A 158 -0.39 4.27 -14.28
N LEU A 159 -1.47 4.76 -13.67
CA LEU A 159 -1.47 5.12 -12.25
C LEU A 159 -1.20 3.93 -11.32
N MET A 160 -1.58 2.73 -11.73
CA MET A 160 -1.33 1.50 -10.95
C MET A 160 0.04 0.89 -11.22
N ASP A 161 0.82 1.46 -12.12
CA ASP A 161 2.18 1.02 -12.44
C ASP A 161 3.19 1.65 -11.48
N ASN A 162 3.79 0.81 -10.63
CA ASN A 162 4.75 1.27 -9.62
C ASN A 162 6.04 1.90 -10.18
N HIS A 163 6.30 1.81 -11.49
CA HIS A 163 7.40 2.54 -12.15
C HIS A 163 7.03 4.01 -12.45
N ILE A 164 5.73 4.32 -12.53
CA ILE A 164 5.22 5.68 -12.82
C ILE A 164 4.97 6.45 -11.53
N VAL A 165 4.22 5.84 -10.63
CA VAL A 165 3.96 6.34 -9.27
C VAL A 165 3.69 5.15 -8.35
N VAL A 166 4.25 5.18 -7.14
CA VAL A 166 4.07 4.04 -6.24
C VAL A 166 2.83 4.16 -5.36
N GLY A 167 2.39 3.03 -4.83
CA GLY A 167 1.40 2.98 -3.76
C GLY A 167 -0.05 3.12 -4.18
N VAL A 168 -0.34 3.67 -5.36
CA VAL A 168 -1.69 3.76 -5.90
C VAL A 168 -2.13 2.38 -6.39
N GLY A 169 -3.25 1.90 -5.88
CA GLY A 169 -3.83 0.63 -6.33
C GLY A 169 -5.22 0.84 -6.93
N ASN A 170 -6.03 -0.23 -6.90
CA ASN A 170 -7.32 -0.20 -7.57
C ASN A 170 -8.35 0.75 -6.94
N ILE A 171 -8.32 0.88 -5.61
CA ILE A 171 -9.24 1.78 -4.89
C ILE A 171 -8.93 3.22 -5.26
N TYR A 172 -7.71 3.64 -4.96
CA TYR A 172 -7.34 5.06 -5.09
C TYR A 172 -7.17 5.51 -6.54
N ALA A 173 -6.87 4.61 -7.49
CA ALA A 173 -6.90 4.94 -8.91
C ALA A 173 -8.32 5.24 -9.41
N ASN A 174 -9.34 4.46 -8.99
CA ASN A 174 -10.74 4.77 -9.34
C ASN A 174 -11.16 6.11 -8.75
N GLU A 175 -10.93 6.34 -7.46
CA GLU A 175 -11.34 7.56 -6.76
C GLU A 175 -10.63 8.82 -7.31
N ALA A 176 -9.32 8.75 -7.55
CA ALA A 176 -8.56 9.88 -8.09
C ALA A 176 -8.99 10.25 -9.51
N LEU A 177 -9.24 9.27 -10.37
CA LEU A 177 -9.73 9.53 -11.73
C LEU A 177 -11.15 10.09 -11.73
N PHE A 178 -12.01 9.64 -10.81
CA PHE A 178 -13.34 10.22 -10.65
C PHE A 178 -13.26 11.67 -10.19
N ALA A 179 -12.47 11.97 -9.18
CA ALA A 179 -12.28 13.33 -8.66
C ALA A 179 -11.69 14.28 -9.71
N ALA A 180 -10.75 13.78 -10.54
CA ALA A 180 -10.16 14.54 -11.65
C ALA A 180 -11.04 14.60 -12.92
N GLY A 181 -12.21 13.96 -12.95
CA GLY A 181 -13.10 13.93 -14.11
C GLY A 181 -12.51 13.21 -15.34
N ILE A 182 -11.56 12.29 -15.13
CA ILE A 182 -10.87 11.57 -16.21
C ILE A 182 -11.42 10.17 -16.37
N HIS A 183 -11.82 9.81 -17.59
CA HIS A 183 -12.28 8.46 -17.91
C HIS A 183 -11.13 7.45 -17.70
N PRO A 184 -11.35 6.30 -16.99
CA PRO A 184 -10.28 5.36 -16.68
C PRO A 184 -9.60 4.74 -17.88
N GLU A 185 -10.29 4.65 -19.03
CA GLU A 185 -9.75 4.16 -20.29
C GLU A 185 -9.12 5.27 -21.17
N ALA A 186 -9.12 6.54 -20.73
CA ALA A 186 -8.47 7.59 -21.50
C ALA A 186 -7.01 7.21 -21.82
N GLU A 187 -6.59 7.47 -23.06
CA GLU A 187 -5.23 7.19 -23.51
C GLU A 187 -4.25 8.10 -22.76
N ALA A 188 -3.37 7.52 -21.96
CA ALA A 188 -2.56 8.27 -20.98
C ALA A 188 -1.70 9.37 -21.61
N GLY A 189 -1.12 9.12 -22.79
CA GLY A 189 -0.28 10.08 -23.50
C GLY A 189 -1.03 11.21 -24.21
N LYS A 190 -2.37 11.20 -24.20
CA LYS A 190 -3.21 12.24 -24.80
C LYS A 190 -3.87 13.18 -23.80
N ILE A 191 -3.70 12.92 -22.50
CA ILE A 191 -4.27 13.77 -21.47
C ILE A 191 -3.47 15.05 -21.40
N ASP A 192 -4.16 16.19 -21.49
CA ASP A 192 -3.54 17.51 -21.40
C ASP A 192 -2.95 17.82 -20.04
N ILE A 193 -2.07 18.81 -19.99
CA ILE A 193 -1.31 19.17 -18.79
C ILE A 193 -2.20 19.69 -17.66
N GLU A 194 -3.31 20.33 -17.98
CA GLU A 194 -4.26 20.88 -17.01
C GLU A 194 -4.97 19.75 -16.25
N ARG A 195 -5.45 18.75 -17.00
CA ARG A 195 -6.07 17.56 -16.41
C ARG A 195 -5.07 16.72 -15.63
N LEU A 196 -3.82 16.60 -16.10
CA LEU A 196 -2.76 15.92 -15.33
C LEU A 196 -2.42 16.68 -14.05
N THR A 197 -2.45 18.02 -14.07
CA THR A 197 -2.23 18.82 -12.86
C THR A 197 -3.31 18.54 -11.81
N LEU A 198 -4.58 18.52 -12.24
CA LEU A 198 -5.68 18.15 -11.36
C LEU A 198 -5.54 16.71 -10.84
N LEU A 199 -5.21 15.76 -11.72
CA LEU A 199 -5.03 14.36 -11.32
C LEU A 199 -3.93 14.18 -10.26
N VAL A 200 -2.79 14.87 -10.40
CA VAL A 200 -1.71 14.83 -9.39
C VAL A 200 -2.21 15.40 -8.06
N ALA A 201 -2.94 16.51 -8.08
CA ALA A 201 -3.52 17.10 -6.87
C ALA A 201 -4.49 16.13 -6.19
N GLU A 202 -5.40 15.51 -6.94
CA GLU A 202 -6.40 14.58 -6.42
C GLU A 202 -5.76 13.30 -5.86
N VAL A 203 -4.75 12.73 -6.53
CA VAL A 203 -4.00 11.58 -6.00
C VAL A 203 -3.39 11.92 -4.63
N LYS A 204 -2.71 13.07 -4.50
CA LYS A 204 -2.10 13.51 -3.25
C LYS A 204 -3.16 13.72 -2.15
N GLN A 205 -4.22 14.44 -2.47
CA GLN A 205 -5.28 14.78 -1.52
C GLN A 205 -5.99 13.53 -1.00
N ILE A 206 -6.39 12.62 -1.89
CA ILE A 206 -7.12 11.41 -1.54
C ILE A 206 -6.25 10.49 -0.67
N LEU A 207 -4.99 10.28 -1.04
CA LEU A 207 -4.07 9.43 -0.26
C LEU A 207 -3.78 10.03 1.12
N ALA A 208 -3.51 11.35 1.20
CA ALA A 208 -3.28 12.03 2.47
C ALA A 208 -4.52 11.98 3.38
N HIS A 209 -5.72 12.20 2.79
CA HIS A 209 -6.97 12.07 3.52
C HIS A 209 -7.18 10.65 4.04
N ALA A 210 -6.95 9.63 3.19
CA ALA A 210 -7.07 8.24 3.58
C ALA A 210 -6.15 7.86 4.75
N ILE A 211 -4.90 8.32 4.74
CA ILE A 211 -3.96 8.11 5.85
C ILE A 211 -4.51 8.75 7.13
N LYS A 212 -4.93 10.03 7.05
CA LYS A 212 -5.48 10.77 8.20
C LYS A 212 -6.71 10.10 8.80
N GLN A 213 -7.50 9.41 7.99
CA GLN A 213 -8.69 8.69 8.40
C GLN A 213 -8.40 7.24 8.89
N GLY A 214 -7.15 6.81 8.93
CA GLY A 214 -6.77 5.47 9.39
C GLY A 214 -6.87 4.38 8.33
N GLY A 215 -6.88 4.74 7.05
CA GLY A 215 -7.01 3.82 5.91
C GLY A 215 -8.46 3.43 5.61
N THR A 216 -8.68 2.74 4.49
CA THR A 216 -10.00 2.22 4.10
C THR A 216 -10.33 0.98 4.93
N THR A 217 -11.57 0.86 5.38
CA THR A 217 -12.09 -0.38 5.99
C THR A 217 -12.21 -1.45 4.91
N LEU A 218 -11.10 -2.11 4.61
CA LEU A 218 -11.16 -3.38 3.89
C LEU A 218 -11.59 -4.46 4.89
N LYS A 219 -12.47 -5.38 4.47
CA LYS A 219 -12.96 -6.48 5.33
C LYS A 219 -11.86 -7.27 6.04
N ASP A 220 -10.63 -7.20 5.50
CA ASP A 220 -9.49 -7.99 5.95
C ASP A 220 -8.35 -7.12 6.54
N PHE A 221 -8.57 -5.80 6.76
CA PHE A 221 -7.56 -4.92 7.35
C PHE A 221 -7.86 -4.64 8.81
N THR A 222 -6.92 -4.98 9.68
CA THR A 222 -6.91 -4.56 11.09
C THR A 222 -5.68 -3.71 11.36
N ASN A 223 -5.84 -2.70 12.23
CA ASN A 223 -4.72 -1.89 12.68
C ASN A 223 -3.78 -2.68 13.63
N ALA A 224 -2.71 -2.05 14.10
CA ALA A 224 -1.73 -2.69 14.97
C ALA A 224 -2.30 -3.20 16.31
N GLU A 225 -3.46 -2.68 16.74
CA GLU A 225 -4.21 -3.14 17.92
C GLU A 225 -5.23 -4.25 17.60
N GLY A 226 -5.27 -4.72 16.35
CA GLY A 226 -6.21 -5.78 15.92
C GLY A 226 -7.65 -5.29 15.72
N LYS A 227 -7.90 -3.98 15.79
CA LYS A 227 -9.22 -3.41 15.53
C LYS A 227 -9.42 -3.17 14.05
N PRO A 228 -10.63 -3.43 13.49
CA PRO A 228 -10.93 -3.04 12.11
C PRO A 228 -10.64 -1.54 11.95
N GLY A 229 -10.06 -1.14 10.82
CA GLY A 229 -9.89 0.28 10.51
C GLY A 229 -11.27 0.98 10.58
N TYR A 230 -11.39 2.04 11.38
CA TYR A 230 -12.66 2.66 11.74
C TYR A 230 -13.31 3.47 10.60
N PHE A 231 -12.77 3.46 9.37
CA PHE A 231 -13.31 4.26 8.29
C PHE A 231 -13.78 3.43 7.11
N ALA A 232 -15.09 3.22 7.07
CA ALA A 232 -15.77 3.20 5.80
C ALA A 232 -15.59 4.59 5.18
N GLN A 233 -14.49 4.83 4.45
CA GLN A 233 -14.42 5.98 3.57
C GLN A 233 -15.67 5.93 2.70
N LYS A 234 -16.40 7.03 2.59
CA LYS A 234 -17.45 7.16 1.58
C LYS A 234 -16.73 7.21 0.23
N LEU A 235 -16.48 6.04 -0.32
CA LEU A 235 -15.93 5.93 -1.67
C LEU A 235 -16.98 6.44 -2.66
N HIS A 236 -16.53 7.22 -3.63
CA HIS A 236 -17.43 7.83 -4.60
C HIS A 236 -17.80 6.88 -5.73
N VAL A 237 -16.87 6.01 -6.12
CA VAL A 237 -17.07 5.07 -7.23
C VAL A 237 -16.62 3.65 -6.93
N TYR A 238 -15.53 3.43 -6.20
CA TYR A 238 -15.01 2.09 -5.98
C TYR A 238 -16.01 1.20 -5.23
N GLY A 239 -16.35 0.04 -5.84
CA GLY A 239 -17.30 -0.93 -5.30
C GLY A 239 -18.77 -0.52 -5.43
N ARG A 240 -19.08 0.57 -6.15
CA ARG A 240 -20.40 1.14 -6.29
C ARG A 240 -20.97 1.03 -7.72
N GLY A 241 -20.51 0.05 -8.50
CA GLY A 241 -21.04 -0.23 -9.84
C GLY A 241 -22.56 -0.42 -9.80
N GLY A 242 -23.30 0.28 -10.68
CA GLY A 242 -24.76 0.27 -10.72
C GLY A 242 -25.45 1.16 -9.71
N GLU A 243 -24.75 1.79 -8.77
CA GLU A 243 -25.30 2.81 -7.87
C GLU A 243 -25.33 4.20 -8.53
N THR A 244 -26.02 5.15 -7.89
CA THR A 244 -26.07 6.53 -8.37
C THR A 244 -24.77 7.28 -8.10
N CYS A 245 -24.31 8.02 -9.09
CA CYS A 245 -23.17 8.93 -8.97
C CYS A 245 -23.49 10.06 -7.97
N THR A 246 -22.59 10.30 -7.04
CA THR A 246 -22.75 11.35 -6.02
C THR A 246 -22.70 12.77 -6.56
N GLN A 247 -22.17 12.98 -7.78
CA GLN A 247 -22.06 14.30 -8.41
C GLN A 247 -23.24 14.62 -9.34
N CYS A 248 -23.63 13.69 -10.22
CA CYS A 248 -24.65 13.97 -11.26
C CYS A 248 -25.91 13.11 -11.18
N GLY A 249 -25.98 12.13 -10.26
CA GLY A 249 -27.15 11.26 -10.09
C GLY A 249 -27.31 10.15 -11.13
N ASN A 250 -26.50 10.11 -12.20
CA ASN A 250 -26.54 9.03 -13.18
C ASN A 250 -25.95 7.73 -12.59
N LEU A 251 -26.29 6.59 -13.19
CA LEU A 251 -25.76 5.31 -12.76
C LEU A 251 -24.27 5.20 -13.07
N LEU A 252 -23.51 4.69 -12.10
CA LEU A 252 -22.09 4.37 -12.26
C LEU A 252 -21.93 3.12 -13.12
N SER A 253 -21.06 3.22 -14.11
CA SER A 253 -20.70 2.11 -14.98
C SER A 253 -19.59 1.27 -14.37
N GLU A 254 -19.60 -0.02 -14.66
CA GLU A 254 -18.57 -0.97 -14.25
C GLU A 254 -18.01 -1.70 -15.46
N ILE A 255 -16.68 -1.73 -15.57
CA ILE A 255 -15.95 -2.50 -16.59
C ILE A 255 -14.81 -3.30 -15.96
N ARG A 256 -14.25 -4.21 -16.71
CA ARG A 256 -13.04 -4.94 -16.33
C ARG A 256 -11.84 -4.40 -17.12
N LEU A 257 -10.92 -3.71 -16.44
CA LEU A 257 -9.73 -3.14 -17.04
C LEU A 257 -8.47 -3.70 -16.35
N GLY A 258 -7.56 -4.31 -17.12
CA GLY A 258 -6.36 -4.94 -16.57
C GLY A 258 -6.66 -5.98 -15.48
N GLN A 259 -7.69 -6.81 -15.70
CA GLN A 259 -8.20 -7.83 -14.76
C GLN A 259 -8.69 -7.26 -13.41
N ARG A 260 -8.98 -5.97 -13.34
CA ARG A 260 -9.49 -5.27 -12.14
C ARG A 260 -10.83 -4.63 -12.43
N THR A 261 -11.75 -4.77 -11.49
CA THR A 261 -13.01 -4.03 -11.51
C THR A 261 -12.72 -2.53 -11.51
N THR A 262 -13.34 -1.83 -12.45
CA THR A 262 -13.18 -0.40 -12.66
C THR A 262 -14.54 0.23 -12.71
N VAL A 263 -14.82 1.14 -11.78
CA VAL A 263 -16.10 1.84 -11.68
C VAL A 263 -15.90 3.32 -11.98
N PHE A 264 -16.78 3.90 -12.79
CA PHE A 264 -16.68 5.29 -13.21
C PHE A 264 -18.07 5.86 -13.56
N CYS A 265 -18.16 7.19 -13.60
CA CYS A 265 -19.32 7.89 -14.12
C CYS A 265 -19.08 8.30 -15.58
N GLY A 266 -19.86 7.76 -16.52
CA GLY A 266 -19.71 8.08 -17.94
C GLY A 266 -20.10 9.53 -18.30
N ILE A 267 -20.70 10.28 -17.38
CA ILE A 267 -21.04 11.69 -17.56
C ILE A 267 -19.96 12.61 -16.95
N CYS A 268 -19.54 12.33 -15.69
CA CYS A 268 -18.58 13.19 -14.99
C CYS A 268 -17.14 12.98 -15.47
N GLN A 269 -16.82 11.80 -16.01
CA GLN A 269 -15.46 11.45 -16.44
C GLN A 269 -15.39 11.37 -17.97
N THR A 270 -14.64 12.28 -18.58
CA THR A 270 -14.46 12.38 -20.03
C THR A 270 -13.13 11.77 -20.48
N ARG A 271 -13.04 11.36 -21.76
CA ARG A 271 -11.82 10.86 -22.38
C ARG A 271 -10.86 11.97 -22.78
#